data_6d16377366158c94e9410c409b5fe69e
#
_entry.id   6d16377366158c94e9410c409b5fe69e
#
_cell.length_a   1.000
_cell.length_b   1.000
_cell.length_c   1.000
_cell.angle_alpha   90.00
_cell.angle_beta   90.00
_cell.angle_gamma   90.00
#
_symmetry.space_group_name_H-M   'P 1'
#
loop_
_entity.id
_entity.type
_entity.pdbx_description
1 polymer ?
#
loop_
_entity_poly.entity_id
_entity_poly.type
_entity_poly.pdbx_seq_one_letter_code
_entity_poly.pdbx_strand_id
1 'polypeptide(L)'
;VDATVLTEAGYVGEDIESILTRLLQVADYNVPEAEQGIVFIDEIDKIARKGDNPSITRDVSGEGVQQGLLKLLEGSVVNVPPQGGRKHPDQKMIPVNTKNILFICGGAFDGIEKKIAQRLNTHVVGYTASQKTAVIDKNNMMQYIAPQDLKSFGLIPEIIGRLPVLTYLNPLDRNALRAILTEPKNSIIKQYIKLFEMDGIKLTFEDSVFEYIVDKAVEYKLGARGLRSIVETI
;
A
#
# COMPACT_ATOMS: atom_id res chain seq x y z
N VAL A 1 3.66 -4.56 6.32
CA VAL A 1 4.06 -5.80 5.62
C VAL A 1 3.88 -5.58 4.13
N ASP A 2 4.80 -6.10 3.33
CA ASP A 2 4.72 -6.09 1.87
C ASP A 2 3.95 -7.33 1.39
N ALA A 3 2.92 -7.15 0.56
CA ALA A 3 2.12 -8.27 0.07
C ALA A 3 2.89 -9.19 -0.90
N THR A 4 3.96 -8.70 -1.53
CA THR A 4 4.74 -9.45 -2.53
C THR A 4 5.58 -10.59 -1.92
N VAL A 5 5.88 -10.51 -0.63
CA VAL A 5 6.64 -11.57 0.07
C VAL A 5 5.75 -12.70 0.56
N LEU A 6 4.42 -12.49 0.54
CA LEU A 6 3.44 -13.46 1.03
C LEU A 6 3.20 -14.55 0.00
N THR A 7 3.06 -15.77 0.48
CA THR A 7 2.72 -16.93 -0.34
C THR A 7 1.61 -17.77 0.33
N GLU A 8 0.98 -18.62 -0.47
CA GLU A 8 0.06 -19.63 0.07
C GLU A 8 0.83 -20.61 0.97
N ALA A 9 0.22 -21.03 2.06
CA ALA A 9 0.81 -21.95 3.03
C ALA A 9 1.41 -23.21 2.39
N GLY A 10 2.69 -23.49 2.70
CA GLY A 10 3.42 -24.64 2.18
C GLY A 10 4.31 -24.38 0.95
N TYR A 11 4.32 -23.16 0.42
CA TYR A 11 5.22 -22.75 -0.66
C TYR A 11 6.42 -21.94 -0.15
N VAL A 12 7.36 -21.63 -1.06
CA VAL A 12 8.54 -20.82 -0.73
C VAL A 12 8.13 -19.36 -0.61
N GLY A 13 8.24 -18.79 0.59
CA GLY A 13 7.85 -17.43 0.92
C GLY A 13 7.37 -17.34 2.37
N GLU A 14 6.82 -16.20 2.75
CA GLU A 14 6.26 -16.01 4.08
C GLU A 14 4.78 -16.43 4.09
N ASP A 15 4.42 -17.28 5.05
CA ASP A 15 3.02 -17.62 5.30
C ASP A 15 2.23 -16.37 5.73
N ILE A 16 0.97 -16.29 5.37
CA ILE A 16 0.09 -15.15 5.70
C ILE A 16 -0.01 -14.93 7.20
N GLU A 17 0.04 -15.99 8.02
CA GLU A 17 0.05 -15.89 9.47
C GLU A 17 1.29 -15.18 10.03
N SER A 18 2.38 -15.02 9.23
CA SER A 18 3.57 -14.26 9.62
C SER A 18 3.26 -12.79 9.92
N ILE A 19 2.21 -12.24 9.30
CA ILE A 19 1.69 -10.90 9.58
C ILE A 19 1.35 -10.75 11.06
N LEU A 20 0.62 -11.72 11.60
CA LEU A 20 0.24 -11.74 13.02
C LEU A 20 1.42 -12.06 13.94
N THR A 21 2.39 -12.86 13.48
CA THR A 21 3.63 -13.09 14.23
C THR A 21 4.39 -11.78 14.44
N ARG A 22 4.52 -10.96 13.40
CA ARG A 22 5.16 -9.64 13.49
C ARG A 22 4.38 -8.70 14.40
N LEU A 23 3.05 -8.72 14.33
CA LEU A 23 2.21 -7.92 15.22
C LEU A 23 2.39 -8.33 16.69
N LEU A 24 2.43 -9.65 16.99
CA LEU A 24 2.73 -10.17 18.32
C LEU A 24 4.12 -9.75 18.80
N GLN A 25 5.13 -9.78 17.95
CA GLN A 25 6.49 -9.35 18.30
C GLN A 25 6.53 -7.86 18.68
N VAL A 26 5.82 -7.00 17.93
CA VAL A 26 5.74 -5.56 18.26
C VAL A 26 4.99 -5.30 19.57
N ALA A 27 4.04 -6.16 19.92
CA ALA A 27 3.30 -6.13 21.19
C ALA A 27 3.98 -6.91 22.32
N ASP A 28 5.26 -7.24 22.21
CA ASP A 28 6.02 -8.05 23.19
C ASP A 28 5.27 -9.34 23.59
N TYR A 29 4.60 -9.99 22.63
CA TYR A 29 3.74 -11.18 22.80
C TYR A 29 2.54 -10.97 23.73
N ASN A 30 2.16 -9.73 23.99
CA ASN A 30 0.93 -9.38 24.69
C ASN A 30 -0.27 -9.56 23.74
N VAL A 31 -0.95 -10.72 23.81
CA VAL A 31 -2.05 -11.05 22.89
C VAL A 31 -3.19 -10.04 22.95
N PRO A 32 -3.71 -9.62 24.12
CA PRO A 32 -4.77 -8.60 24.21
C PRO A 32 -4.41 -7.27 23.52
N GLU A 33 -3.15 -6.86 23.55
CA GLU A 33 -2.66 -5.65 22.91
C GLU A 33 -2.52 -5.85 21.39
N ALA A 34 -1.98 -6.97 20.95
CA ALA A 34 -1.88 -7.34 19.54
C ALA A 34 -3.27 -7.40 18.86
N GLU A 35 -4.29 -7.90 19.55
CA GLU A 35 -5.66 -8.01 19.07
C GLU A 35 -6.35 -6.64 18.85
N GLN A 36 -5.77 -5.53 19.31
CA GLN A 36 -6.21 -4.15 19.10
C GLN A 36 -5.21 -3.36 18.22
N GLY A 37 -4.31 -4.06 17.57
CA GLY A 37 -3.25 -3.47 16.76
C GLY A 37 -3.73 -2.97 15.39
N ILE A 38 -2.79 -2.37 14.65
CA ILE A 38 -2.97 -1.91 13.29
C ILE A 38 -2.00 -2.66 12.39
N VAL A 39 -2.50 -3.24 11.31
CA VAL A 39 -1.70 -3.91 10.29
C VAL A 39 -1.80 -3.13 8.99
N PHE A 40 -0.66 -2.66 8.48
CA PHE A 40 -0.56 -2.07 7.16
C PHE A 40 0.01 -3.08 6.17
N ILE A 41 -0.74 -3.38 5.10
CA ILE A 41 -0.35 -4.27 4.01
C ILE A 41 -0.11 -3.41 2.77
N ASP A 42 1.15 -3.29 2.37
CA ASP A 42 1.56 -2.53 1.18
C ASP A 42 1.58 -3.43 -0.06
N GLU A 43 1.54 -2.80 -1.23
CA GLU A 43 1.62 -3.44 -2.55
C GLU A 43 0.54 -4.49 -2.79
N ILE A 44 -0.69 -4.29 -2.24
CA ILE A 44 -1.82 -5.21 -2.41
C ILE A 44 -2.21 -5.42 -3.89
N ASP A 45 -1.90 -4.46 -4.76
CA ASP A 45 -2.12 -4.54 -6.20
C ASP A 45 -1.24 -5.60 -6.89
N LYS A 46 -0.12 -5.99 -6.28
CA LYS A 46 0.81 -6.97 -6.85
C LYS A 46 0.32 -8.41 -6.71
N ILE A 47 -0.56 -8.68 -5.75
CA ILE A 47 -1.24 -9.97 -5.61
C ILE A 47 -2.56 -10.03 -6.39
N ALA A 48 -2.91 -8.98 -7.14
CA ALA A 48 -4.05 -9.01 -8.04
C ALA A 48 -3.83 -10.01 -9.18
N ARG A 49 -4.88 -10.73 -9.55
CA ARG A 49 -4.87 -11.70 -10.64
C ARG A 49 -4.53 -11.02 -11.96
N LYS A 50 -3.47 -11.45 -12.63
CA LYS A 50 -3.07 -10.93 -13.95
C LYS A 50 -3.72 -11.73 -15.07
N GLY A 51 -4.78 -11.15 -15.67
CA GLY A 51 -5.37 -11.60 -16.93
C GLY A 51 -6.36 -12.76 -16.84
N ASP A 52 -7.13 -12.93 -17.93
CA ASP A 52 -8.19 -13.95 -18.12
C ASP A 52 -7.67 -15.34 -18.53
N ASN A 53 -6.36 -15.61 -18.44
CA ASN A 53 -5.88 -16.96 -18.72
C ASN A 53 -6.23 -17.87 -17.55
N PRO A 54 -7.21 -18.77 -17.70
CA PRO A 54 -7.43 -19.86 -16.77
C PRO A 54 -6.25 -20.84 -16.92
N SER A 55 -5.09 -20.45 -16.41
CA SER A 55 -3.98 -21.37 -16.26
C SER A 55 -4.46 -22.51 -15.35
N ILE A 56 -4.30 -23.74 -15.82
CA ILE A 56 -4.61 -24.96 -15.07
C ILE A 56 -3.71 -25.08 -13.83
N THR A 57 -2.70 -24.23 -13.72
CA THR A 57 -1.80 -24.12 -12.55
C THR A 57 -2.39 -23.17 -11.52
N ARG A 58 -2.50 -23.69 -10.27
CA ARG A 58 -2.92 -22.91 -9.10
C ARG A 58 -2.01 -21.67 -8.93
N ASP A 59 -2.61 -20.48 -8.90
CA ASP A 59 -1.87 -19.23 -8.67
C ASP A 59 -1.60 -19.07 -7.18
N VAL A 60 -0.43 -19.52 -6.75
CA VAL A 60 0.00 -19.51 -5.35
C VAL A 60 0.54 -18.16 -4.88
N SER A 61 0.82 -17.23 -5.80
CA SER A 61 1.36 -15.90 -5.53
C SER A 61 0.34 -14.77 -5.70
N GLY A 62 -0.78 -15.03 -6.31
CA GLY A 62 -1.85 -14.06 -6.56
C GLY A 62 -3.13 -14.44 -5.83
N GLU A 63 -4.06 -15.17 -6.49
CA GLU A 63 -5.35 -15.52 -5.91
C GLU A 63 -5.23 -16.35 -4.62
N GLY A 64 -4.25 -17.26 -4.53
CA GLY A 64 -4.01 -18.05 -3.33
C GLY A 64 -3.66 -17.19 -2.10
N VAL A 65 -2.85 -16.15 -2.28
CA VAL A 65 -2.53 -15.18 -1.22
C VAL A 65 -3.77 -14.38 -0.84
N GLN A 66 -4.56 -13.94 -1.81
CA GLN A 66 -5.81 -13.22 -1.55
C GLN A 66 -6.78 -14.08 -0.73
N GLN A 67 -6.96 -15.36 -1.07
CA GLN A 67 -7.80 -16.30 -0.32
C GLN A 67 -7.27 -16.51 1.11
N GLY A 68 -5.96 -16.58 1.28
CA GLY A 68 -5.35 -16.69 2.61
C GLY A 68 -5.56 -15.46 3.49
N LEU A 69 -5.45 -14.26 2.91
CA LEU A 69 -5.71 -13.00 3.63
C LEU A 69 -7.14 -12.90 4.14
N LEU A 70 -8.11 -13.52 3.48
CA LEU A 70 -9.50 -13.54 3.95
C LEU A 70 -9.64 -14.07 5.38
N LYS A 71 -8.85 -15.08 5.76
CA LYS A 71 -8.87 -15.64 7.13
C LYS A 71 -8.56 -14.58 8.19
N LEU A 72 -7.66 -13.64 7.86
CA LEU A 72 -7.32 -12.54 8.75
C LEU A 72 -8.40 -11.45 8.76
N LEU A 73 -8.97 -11.15 7.59
CA LEU A 73 -9.96 -10.09 7.41
C LEU A 73 -11.38 -10.49 7.88
N GLU A 74 -11.64 -11.77 8.08
CA GLU A 74 -12.94 -12.28 8.53
C GLU A 74 -13.20 -12.08 10.04
N GLY A 75 -12.18 -11.71 10.81
CA GLY A 75 -12.33 -11.52 12.26
C GLY A 75 -12.45 -12.85 12.99
N SER A 76 -11.61 -13.82 12.64
CA SER A 76 -11.56 -15.16 13.24
C SER A 76 -10.38 -15.32 14.22
N VAL A 77 -10.37 -16.44 14.97
CA VAL A 77 -9.21 -16.81 15.77
C VAL A 77 -8.22 -17.56 14.89
N VAL A 78 -7.02 -17.02 14.76
CA VAL A 78 -5.93 -17.60 13.98
C VAL A 78 -4.84 -18.10 14.90
N ASN A 79 -4.38 -19.33 14.68
CA ASN A 79 -3.29 -19.93 15.45
C ASN A 79 -1.94 -19.54 14.83
N VAL A 80 -1.16 -18.77 15.58
CA VAL A 80 0.08 -18.13 15.11
C VAL A 80 1.29 -18.83 15.74
N PRO A 81 2.34 -19.17 14.95
CA PRO A 81 3.57 -19.71 15.51
C PRO A 81 4.34 -18.60 16.27
N PRO A 82 4.87 -18.87 17.48
CA PRO A 82 5.47 -17.83 18.32
C PRO A 82 6.77 -17.23 17.76
N GLN A 83 7.52 -17.95 16.94
CA GLN A 83 8.81 -17.50 16.40
C GLN A 83 8.82 -17.18 14.90
N GLY A 84 7.66 -17.30 14.22
CA GLY A 84 7.63 -17.26 12.77
C GLY A 84 8.27 -18.49 12.11
N GLY A 85 8.10 -18.66 10.81
CA GLY A 85 8.66 -19.78 10.07
C GLY A 85 7.72 -20.98 9.96
N ARG A 86 8.26 -22.14 9.53
CA ARG A 86 7.47 -23.35 9.28
C ARG A 86 6.84 -23.90 10.56
N LYS A 87 5.56 -24.24 10.49
CA LYS A 87 4.81 -24.86 11.60
C LYS A 87 5.42 -26.21 11.93
N HIS A 88 5.96 -26.36 13.15
CA HIS A 88 6.35 -27.66 13.69
C HIS A 88 5.17 -28.30 14.42
N PRO A 89 4.96 -29.63 14.29
CA PRO A 89 3.81 -30.31 14.91
C PRO A 89 3.75 -30.13 16.43
N ASP A 90 4.90 -30.05 17.10
CA ASP A 90 5.02 -29.96 18.56
C ASP A 90 5.05 -28.50 19.08
N GLN A 91 4.94 -27.52 18.20
CA GLN A 91 5.03 -26.11 18.59
C GLN A 91 3.69 -25.60 19.13
N LYS A 92 3.70 -25.06 20.36
CA LYS A 92 2.51 -24.45 20.96
C LYS A 92 2.16 -23.17 20.21
N MET A 93 1.04 -23.17 19.48
CA MET A 93 0.52 -22.02 18.75
C MET A 93 -0.12 -21.02 19.70
N ILE A 94 -0.06 -19.75 19.36
CA ILE A 94 -0.71 -18.63 20.06
C ILE A 94 -2.01 -18.31 19.32
N PRO A 95 -3.19 -18.46 19.94
CA PRO A 95 -4.45 -18.04 19.32
C PRO A 95 -4.56 -16.51 19.36
N VAL A 96 -4.82 -15.88 18.22
CA VAL A 96 -5.01 -14.43 18.06
C VAL A 96 -6.35 -14.19 17.38
N ASN A 97 -7.21 -13.40 18.00
CA ASN A 97 -8.49 -13.01 17.44
C ASN A 97 -8.35 -11.73 16.61
N THR A 98 -8.58 -11.82 15.31
CA THR A 98 -8.36 -10.70 14.37
C THR A 98 -9.53 -9.71 14.32
N LYS A 99 -10.60 -9.92 15.05
CA LYS A 99 -11.85 -9.14 14.97
C LYS A 99 -11.67 -7.63 15.18
N ASN A 100 -10.77 -7.26 16.11
CA ASN A 100 -10.55 -5.85 16.47
C ASN A 100 -9.23 -5.30 15.90
N ILE A 101 -8.53 -6.04 15.05
CA ILE A 101 -7.34 -5.57 14.35
C ILE A 101 -7.79 -4.70 13.17
N LEU A 102 -7.24 -3.49 13.07
CA LEU A 102 -7.45 -2.63 11.92
C LEU A 102 -6.49 -3.02 10.79
N PHE A 103 -7.03 -3.43 9.65
CA PHE A 103 -6.26 -3.68 8.44
C PHE A 103 -6.35 -2.49 7.49
N ILE A 104 -5.20 -1.98 7.07
CA ILE A 104 -5.06 -0.92 6.08
C ILE A 104 -4.28 -1.51 4.90
N CYS A 105 -4.88 -1.54 3.72
CA CYS A 105 -4.24 -2.06 2.51
C CYS A 105 -3.93 -0.92 1.55
N GLY A 106 -2.69 -0.85 1.06
CA GLY A 106 -2.24 0.14 0.09
C GLY A 106 -1.63 -0.49 -1.15
N GLY A 107 -1.65 0.24 -2.27
CA GLY A 107 -1.00 -0.16 -3.51
C GLY A 107 -1.06 0.95 -4.55
N ALA A 108 -0.16 0.90 -5.53
CA ALA A 108 -0.10 1.90 -6.60
C ALA A 108 -1.22 1.72 -7.62
N PHE A 109 -1.67 0.48 -7.87
CA PHE A 109 -2.70 0.13 -8.86
C PHE A 109 -2.41 0.70 -10.25
N ASP A 110 -1.17 0.62 -10.71
CA ASP A 110 -0.75 1.17 -12.00
C ASP A 110 -1.66 0.72 -13.14
N GLY A 111 -2.23 1.71 -13.86
CA GLY A 111 -3.12 1.48 -14.98
C GLY A 111 -4.60 1.31 -14.62
N ILE A 112 -4.99 1.41 -13.35
CA ILE A 112 -6.41 1.36 -12.93
C ILE A 112 -7.21 2.51 -13.51
N GLU A 113 -6.58 3.65 -13.83
CA GLU A 113 -7.21 4.82 -14.44
C GLU A 113 -7.90 4.46 -15.78
N LYS A 114 -7.32 3.49 -16.52
CA LYS A 114 -7.93 2.99 -17.77
C LYS A 114 -9.25 2.24 -17.48
N LYS A 115 -9.32 1.50 -16.38
CA LYS A 115 -10.53 0.78 -15.97
C LYS A 115 -11.60 1.76 -15.51
N ILE A 116 -11.21 2.78 -14.73
CA ILE A 116 -12.10 3.86 -14.29
C ILE A 116 -12.66 4.61 -15.51
N ALA A 117 -11.79 5.00 -16.45
CA ALA A 117 -12.20 5.68 -17.67
C ALA A 117 -13.16 4.84 -18.51
N GLN A 118 -12.88 3.56 -18.67
CA GLN A 118 -13.75 2.62 -19.38
C GLN A 118 -15.13 2.55 -18.73
N ARG A 119 -15.21 2.40 -17.40
CA ARG A 119 -16.49 2.36 -16.67
C ARG A 119 -17.27 3.65 -16.84
N LEU A 120 -16.62 4.81 -16.69
CA LEU A 120 -17.27 6.11 -16.83
C LEU A 120 -17.77 6.36 -18.26
N ASN A 121 -17.00 5.98 -19.28
CA ASN A 121 -17.39 6.12 -20.68
C ASN A 121 -18.54 5.18 -21.07
N THR A 122 -18.64 3.97 -20.48
CA THR A 122 -19.73 3.02 -20.78
C THR A 122 -21.08 3.53 -20.27
N HIS A 123 -21.11 4.35 -19.22
CA HIS A 123 -22.33 4.98 -18.73
C HIS A 123 -22.88 6.12 -19.62
N VAL A 124 -22.08 6.63 -20.57
CA VAL A 124 -22.49 7.71 -21.48
C VAL A 124 -23.28 7.20 -22.70
N VAL A 125 -23.29 5.91 -22.97
CA VAL A 125 -23.93 5.28 -24.15
C VAL A 125 -25.42 4.95 -23.93
N GLY A 126 -26.03 5.37 -22.83
CA GLY A 126 -27.48 5.20 -22.58
C GLY A 126 -28.29 6.45 -22.98
N TYR A 127 -29.57 6.25 -23.30
CA TYR A 127 -30.57 7.18 -23.86
C TYR A 127 -30.82 8.51 -23.12
N THR A 128 -29.95 8.92 -22.19
CA THR A 128 -30.02 10.18 -21.44
C THR A 128 -28.78 11.06 -21.57
N ALA A 129 -28.30 11.23 -22.81
CA ALA A 129 -27.15 12.10 -23.12
C ALA A 129 -27.42 13.61 -22.98
N SER A 130 -28.52 14.04 -22.34
CA SER A 130 -28.90 15.46 -22.33
C SER A 130 -28.93 16.15 -20.97
N GLN A 131 -28.46 15.53 -19.89
CA GLN A 131 -28.37 16.27 -18.62
C GLN A 131 -27.08 15.94 -17.86
N LYS A 132 -26.16 16.94 -17.82
CA LYS A 132 -24.98 17.05 -16.98
C LYS A 132 -23.91 15.95 -17.19
N THR A 133 -23.16 16.04 -18.26
CA THR A 133 -21.78 15.56 -18.28
C THR A 133 -21.00 16.35 -17.22
N ALA A 134 -20.94 15.83 -16.01
CA ALA A 134 -19.96 16.31 -15.05
C ALA A 134 -18.60 16.24 -15.74
N VAL A 135 -17.90 17.35 -15.85
CA VAL A 135 -16.58 17.40 -16.48
C VAL A 135 -15.68 16.45 -15.67
N ILE A 136 -15.40 15.28 -16.26
CA ILE A 136 -14.52 14.30 -15.64
C ILE A 136 -13.11 14.90 -15.62
N ASP A 137 -12.55 15.09 -14.44
CA ASP A 137 -11.17 15.52 -14.29
C ASP A 137 -10.23 14.38 -14.68
N LYS A 138 -9.65 14.49 -15.86
CA LYS A 138 -8.70 13.50 -16.40
C LYS A 138 -7.35 13.51 -15.68
N ASN A 139 -7.04 14.56 -14.94
CA ASN A 139 -5.76 14.68 -14.22
C ASN A 139 -5.80 13.95 -12.88
N ASN A 140 -7.00 13.73 -12.31
CA ASN A 140 -7.16 12.99 -11.07
C ASN A 140 -8.27 11.95 -11.20
N MET A 141 -8.02 10.91 -12.02
CA MET A 141 -8.99 9.83 -12.24
C MET A 141 -9.26 9.00 -10.98
N MET A 142 -8.31 8.96 -10.05
CA MET A 142 -8.42 8.16 -8.82
C MET A 142 -9.57 8.62 -7.91
N GLN A 143 -10.00 9.88 -7.99
CA GLN A 143 -11.14 10.37 -7.23
C GLN A 143 -12.48 9.66 -7.57
N TYR A 144 -12.53 9.01 -8.74
CA TYR A 144 -13.71 8.27 -9.21
C TYR A 144 -13.61 6.76 -8.96
N ILE A 145 -12.57 6.30 -8.20
CA ILE A 145 -12.37 4.88 -7.95
C ILE A 145 -13.58 4.25 -7.27
N ALA A 146 -13.94 3.06 -7.70
CA ALA A 146 -15.05 2.30 -7.17
C ALA A 146 -14.66 0.82 -6.98
N PRO A 147 -15.37 0.06 -6.12
CA PRO A 147 -15.10 -1.37 -5.92
C PRO A 147 -15.06 -2.20 -7.21
N GLN A 148 -15.86 -1.81 -8.20
CA GLN A 148 -15.90 -2.47 -9.52
C GLN A 148 -14.57 -2.34 -10.28
N ASP A 149 -13.85 -1.23 -10.11
CA ASP A 149 -12.55 -0.99 -10.75
C ASP A 149 -11.50 -1.92 -10.15
N LEU A 150 -11.50 -2.10 -8.82
CA LEU A 150 -10.63 -3.04 -8.11
C LEU A 150 -10.89 -4.48 -8.54
N LYS A 151 -12.15 -4.86 -8.70
CA LYS A 151 -12.53 -6.18 -9.25
C LYS A 151 -12.00 -6.35 -10.67
N SER A 152 -12.18 -5.35 -11.53
CA SER A 152 -11.68 -5.38 -12.92
C SER A 152 -10.15 -5.34 -12.99
N PHE A 153 -9.47 -4.87 -11.95
CA PHE A 153 -8.03 -4.87 -11.82
C PHE A 153 -7.48 -6.26 -11.45
N GLY A 154 -8.27 -7.07 -10.71
CA GLY A 154 -7.92 -8.45 -10.37
C GLY A 154 -8.00 -8.79 -8.89
N LEU A 155 -8.52 -7.91 -8.03
CA LEU A 155 -8.84 -8.26 -6.66
C LEU A 155 -10.13 -9.09 -6.60
N ILE A 156 -10.14 -10.11 -5.74
CA ILE A 156 -11.33 -10.96 -5.58
C ILE A 156 -12.44 -10.20 -4.84
N PRO A 157 -13.71 -10.43 -5.20
CA PRO A 157 -14.85 -9.73 -4.60
C PRO A 157 -14.91 -9.87 -3.07
N GLU A 158 -14.46 -10.99 -2.54
CA GLU A 158 -14.48 -11.31 -1.11
C GLU A 158 -13.58 -10.35 -0.33
N ILE A 159 -12.34 -10.08 -0.80
CA ILE A 159 -11.44 -9.09 -0.19
C ILE A 159 -12.04 -7.69 -0.27
N ILE A 160 -12.56 -7.31 -1.43
CA ILE A 160 -13.18 -5.99 -1.62
C ILE A 160 -14.34 -5.80 -0.63
N GLY A 161 -15.14 -6.85 -0.41
CA GLY A 161 -16.24 -6.84 0.56
C GLY A 161 -15.79 -6.72 2.03
N ARG A 162 -14.56 -7.16 2.36
CA ARG A 162 -13.98 -7.06 3.71
C ARG A 162 -13.21 -5.77 3.96
N LEU A 163 -12.92 -5.01 2.91
CA LEU A 163 -12.28 -3.68 2.95
C LEU A 163 -13.27 -2.61 2.46
N PRO A 164 -14.32 -2.31 3.23
CA PRO A 164 -15.45 -1.50 2.75
C PRO A 164 -15.09 -0.01 2.59
N VAL A 165 -14.04 0.46 3.24
CA VAL A 165 -13.59 1.86 3.13
C VAL A 165 -12.57 1.95 2.01
N LEU A 166 -12.98 2.55 0.90
CA LEU A 166 -12.11 2.80 -0.26
C LEU A 166 -11.77 4.29 -0.32
N THR A 167 -10.48 4.57 -0.40
CA THR A 167 -9.96 5.94 -0.51
C THR A 167 -8.79 6.00 -1.48
N TYR A 168 -8.34 7.19 -1.80
CA TYR A 168 -7.20 7.44 -2.68
C TYR A 168 -6.34 8.57 -2.12
N LEU A 169 -5.10 8.65 -2.60
CA LEU A 169 -4.18 9.73 -2.28
C LEU A 169 -4.06 10.65 -3.50
N ASN A 170 -4.09 11.95 -3.26
CA ASN A 170 -3.86 12.94 -4.29
C ASN A 170 -2.38 12.94 -4.73
N PRO A 171 -2.09 13.25 -6.00
CA PRO A 171 -0.74 13.52 -6.43
C PRO A 171 -0.10 14.63 -5.58
N LEU A 172 1.21 14.51 -5.32
CA LEU A 172 1.94 15.53 -4.59
C LEU A 172 2.10 16.78 -5.46
N ASP A 173 1.62 17.91 -4.95
CA ASP A 173 1.87 19.22 -5.56
C ASP A 173 3.24 19.79 -5.13
N ARG A 174 3.63 20.94 -5.69
CA ARG A 174 4.89 21.61 -5.38
C ARG A 174 5.02 21.95 -3.90
N ASN A 175 3.93 22.40 -3.27
CA ASN A 175 3.92 22.79 -1.86
C ASN A 175 4.14 21.57 -0.97
N ALA A 176 3.48 20.45 -1.27
CA ALA A 176 3.66 19.20 -0.56
C ALA A 176 5.09 18.66 -0.70
N LEU A 177 5.70 18.71 -1.89
CA LEU A 177 7.10 18.31 -2.10
C LEU A 177 8.06 19.19 -1.29
N ARG A 178 7.84 20.52 -1.25
CA ARG A 178 8.62 21.43 -0.42
C ARG A 178 8.46 21.14 1.08
N ALA A 179 7.22 20.93 1.53
CA ALA A 179 6.95 20.58 2.93
C ALA A 179 7.65 19.26 3.33
N ILE A 180 7.66 18.25 2.48
CA ILE A 180 8.37 16.98 2.72
C ILE A 180 9.88 17.19 2.92
N LEU A 181 10.50 18.14 2.24
CA LEU A 181 11.92 18.45 2.39
C LEU A 181 12.26 19.03 3.76
N THR A 182 11.36 19.82 4.37
CA THR A 182 11.69 20.72 5.48
C THR A 182 10.93 20.44 6.78
N GLU A 183 9.63 20.09 6.72
CA GLU A 183 8.75 20.04 7.90
C GLU A 183 8.95 18.80 8.80
N PRO A 184 9.04 17.55 8.27
CA PRO A 184 9.15 16.37 9.11
C PRO A 184 10.29 16.47 10.12
N LYS A 185 10.12 15.86 11.30
CA LYS A 185 11.18 15.80 12.33
C LYS A 185 12.49 15.25 11.77
N ASN A 186 12.38 14.24 10.92
CA ASN A 186 13.49 13.59 10.23
C ASN A 186 13.46 13.87 8.72
N SER A 187 13.30 15.16 8.34
CA SER A 187 13.32 15.56 6.92
C SER A 187 14.71 15.36 6.31
N ILE A 188 14.75 15.15 5.00
CA ILE A 188 16.00 14.91 4.26
C ILE A 188 17.04 16.02 4.56
N ILE A 189 16.63 17.28 4.49
CA ILE A 189 17.49 18.43 4.75
C ILE A 189 18.07 18.41 6.18
N LYS A 190 17.24 18.12 7.18
CA LYS A 190 17.71 18.04 8.59
C LYS A 190 18.69 16.88 8.78
N GLN A 191 18.50 15.76 8.08
CA GLN A 191 19.47 14.65 8.10
C GLN A 191 20.83 15.09 7.59
N TYR A 192 20.89 15.79 6.44
CA TYR A 192 22.15 16.26 5.87
C TYR A 192 22.81 17.33 6.75
N ILE A 193 22.05 18.30 7.26
CA ILE A 193 22.58 19.29 8.21
C ILE A 193 23.23 18.56 9.40
N LYS A 194 22.57 17.53 9.94
CA LYS A 194 23.11 16.79 11.09
C LYS A 194 24.35 15.97 10.73
N LEU A 195 24.40 15.36 9.55
CA LEU A 195 25.60 14.64 9.07
C LEU A 195 26.81 15.57 8.96
N PHE A 196 26.66 16.72 8.31
CA PHE A 196 27.74 17.69 8.17
C PHE A 196 28.17 18.28 9.51
N GLU A 197 27.21 18.49 10.44
CA GLU A 197 27.53 18.95 11.80
C GLU A 197 28.42 17.95 12.55
N MET A 198 28.25 16.64 12.34
CA MET A 198 29.11 15.60 12.94
C MET A 198 30.55 15.69 12.44
N ASP A 199 30.78 16.18 11.23
CA ASP A 199 32.09 16.43 10.65
C ASP A 199 32.63 17.86 10.97
N GLY A 200 31.92 18.62 11.81
CA GLY A 200 32.28 19.99 12.19
C GLY A 200 32.00 21.04 11.11
N ILE A 201 31.20 20.71 10.12
CA ILE A 201 30.84 21.58 8.98
C ILE A 201 29.44 22.15 9.21
N LYS A 202 29.30 23.47 9.11
CA LYS A 202 27.98 24.13 9.14
C LYS A 202 27.39 24.20 7.75
N LEU A 203 26.43 23.32 7.45
CA LEU A 203 25.66 23.31 6.20
C LEU A 203 24.42 24.19 6.34
N THR A 204 24.19 25.08 5.37
CA THR A 204 22.96 25.89 5.26
C THR A 204 22.42 25.80 3.84
N PHE A 205 21.10 25.83 3.71
CA PHE A 205 20.41 25.83 2.43
C PHE A 205 19.67 27.16 2.24
N GLU A 206 19.83 27.78 1.08
CA GLU A 206 19.06 28.94 0.68
C GLU A 206 17.69 28.51 0.12
N ASP A 207 16.70 29.39 0.22
CA ASP A 207 15.34 29.11 -0.29
C ASP A 207 15.31 28.76 -1.78
N SER A 208 16.20 29.36 -2.58
CA SER A 208 16.37 29.07 -4.00
C SER A 208 16.73 27.62 -4.30
N VAL A 209 17.46 26.96 -3.41
CA VAL A 209 17.82 25.54 -3.53
C VAL A 209 16.61 24.64 -3.36
N PHE A 210 15.71 24.97 -2.43
CA PHE A 210 14.47 24.20 -2.26
C PHE A 210 13.59 24.27 -3.51
N GLU A 211 13.45 25.46 -4.11
CA GLU A 211 12.70 25.61 -5.34
C GLU A 211 13.33 24.79 -6.49
N TYR A 212 14.66 24.84 -6.61
CA TYR A 212 15.37 24.04 -7.61
C TYR A 212 15.13 22.54 -7.44
N ILE A 213 15.22 22.01 -6.18
CA ILE A 213 14.96 20.59 -5.88
C ILE A 213 13.54 20.21 -6.25
N VAL A 214 12.55 21.05 -5.90
CA VAL A 214 11.14 20.81 -6.20
C VAL A 214 10.90 20.85 -7.71
N ASP A 215 11.49 21.81 -8.44
CA ASP A 215 11.38 21.90 -9.90
C ASP A 215 11.90 20.64 -10.58
N LYS A 216 13.06 20.15 -10.16
CA LYS A 216 13.65 18.90 -10.68
C LYS A 216 12.79 17.68 -10.34
N ALA A 217 12.22 17.61 -9.15
CA ALA A 217 11.34 16.50 -8.75
C ALA A 217 10.06 16.47 -9.60
N VAL A 218 9.49 17.63 -9.91
CA VAL A 218 8.31 17.76 -10.78
C VAL A 218 8.67 17.43 -12.23
N GLU A 219 9.78 17.97 -12.76
CA GLU A 219 10.26 17.74 -14.12
C GLU A 219 10.45 16.23 -14.38
N TYR A 220 11.09 15.52 -13.46
CA TYR A 220 11.40 14.09 -13.58
C TYR A 220 10.26 13.18 -13.10
N LYS A 221 9.16 13.71 -12.58
CA LYS A 221 8.02 12.96 -12.03
C LYS A 221 8.43 11.92 -10.97
N LEU A 222 9.42 12.25 -10.16
CA LEU A 222 10.03 11.30 -9.22
C LEU A 222 9.25 11.15 -7.91
N GLY A 223 8.31 12.04 -7.62
CA GLY A 223 7.60 12.08 -6.35
C GLY A 223 8.53 12.28 -5.14
N ALA A 224 8.04 11.97 -3.95
CA ALA A 224 8.79 12.19 -2.70
C ALA A 224 10.09 11.36 -2.60
N ARG A 225 10.10 10.13 -3.11
CA ARG A 225 11.28 9.24 -3.08
C ARG A 225 12.44 9.81 -3.88
N GLY A 226 12.18 10.50 -4.99
CA GLY A 226 13.20 11.11 -5.84
C GLY A 226 13.85 12.35 -5.24
N LEU A 227 13.24 12.99 -4.23
CA LEU A 227 13.82 14.15 -3.58
C LEU A 227 15.19 13.85 -2.96
N ARG A 228 15.37 12.65 -2.38
CA ARG A 228 16.65 12.25 -1.81
C ARG A 228 17.76 12.23 -2.85
N SER A 229 17.53 11.58 -3.99
CA SER A 229 18.54 11.48 -5.07
C SER A 229 18.93 12.85 -5.62
N ILE A 230 17.98 13.79 -5.70
CA ILE A 230 18.27 15.15 -6.16
C ILE A 230 19.13 15.88 -5.13
N VAL A 231 18.80 15.79 -3.82
CA VAL A 231 19.58 16.40 -2.75
C VAL A 231 21.00 15.80 -2.67
N GLU A 232 21.17 14.50 -2.95
CA GLU A 232 22.47 13.83 -2.99
C GLU A 232 23.36 14.28 -4.15
N THR A 233 22.76 14.84 -5.20
CA THR A 233 23.49 15.30 -6.39
C THR A 233 23.97 16.74 -6.27
N ILE A 234 23.40 17.50 -5.34
CA ILE A 234 23.74 18.91 -5.05
C ILE A 234 24.87 18.98 -4.03
#